data_86e42b95f28f4b7491de1af5e8738c2a
#
_entry.id   86e42b95f28f4b7491de1af5e8738c2a
#
_cell.length_a   1.000
_cell.length_b   1.000
_cell.length_c   1.000
_cell.angle_alpha   90.00
_cell.angle_beta   90.00
_cell.angle_gamma   90.00
#
_symmetry.space_group_name_H-M   'P 1'
#
loop_
_entity.id
_entity.type
_entity.pdbx_description
1 polymer ?
#
loop_
_entity_poly.entity_id
_entity_poly.type
_entity_poly.pdbx_seq_one_letter_code
_entity_poly.pdbx_strand_id
1 'polypeptide(L)'
;MTTSTTSRLAIGASCVLIFGATALAQTSPSPAPAAAPPAPKFEPTATITTPGYPGVGPADSKLRIVNLPGGKKLHLLPATLDTTQWGWFDNAQAPVLRVNSGDTIALETMMHSHNQVVPGTTIEQIKKTRTDFPGRGPHTLTGPIYIEEAQPGDVLKVTLNKIVPRAYATNFNVPGLFGQFPTLYADGQVKYLYLDLDKMTTEFLPGVVIPLKPFPGTLAVARKEPGRYSSVPPGEFAGNMDIRDFVVGTSLYVPVHVPGALLWTGDSHAGQGNGEVNLTALETAYREFNITVEVIKGKPLDFPRIETKKSWISMGFDQDLNKAWTQTKAQTVKLLAELRGVSAEQAEKLMPSVSDCRVSQVVNVKKGIHCLNPKNARDREDLERPTRETPKYLVSHAKDADLNKAMNDASMGMIKMLEADKKVARLDAYGLASVAMDCRVGAISDAEKNVHCVMPKSIWVKQ
;
A
#
# COMPACT_ATOMS: atom_id res chain seq x y z
N MET A 1 -64.87 -56.87 12.39
CA MET A 1 -65.22 -56.82 13.81
C MET A 1 -64.79 -55.45 14.34
N THR A 2 -65.83 -54.76 14.79
CA THR A 2 -65.96 -53.70 15.79
C THR A 2 -65.17 -52.41 15.59
N THR A 3 -65.80 -51.40 15.09
CA THR A 3 -66.70 -50.39 15.70
C THR A 3 -65.92 -49.25 16.35
N SER A 4 -66.02 -48.03 15.69
CA SER A 4 -66.83 -46.91 16.16
C SER A 4 -66.20 -46.13 17.34
N THR A 5 -66.05 -44.87 17.37
CA THR A 5 -67.11 -43.86 17.47
C THR A 5 -66.61 -42.44 17.28
N THR A 6 -67.40 -41.66 16.59
CA THR A 6 -67.35 -40.19 16.40
C THR A 6 -67.66 -39.43 17.70
N SER A 7 -67.10 -38.27 17.86
CA SER A 7 -67.71 -37.16 18.63
C SER A 7 -67.36 -35.82 17.99
N ARG A 8 -68.40 -35.19 17.46
CA ARG A 8 -68.39 -33.78 17.08
C ARG A 8 -68.67 -32.92 18.29
N LEU A 9 -67.96 -31.86 18.46
CA LEU A 9 -68.45 -30.70 19.21
C LEU A 9 -68.23 -29.44 18.35
N ALA A 10 -69.30 -28.80 18.06
CA ALA A 10 -69.39 -27.49 17.47
C ALA A 10 -69.41 -26.45 18.59
N ILE A 11 -68.61 -25.42 18.49
CA ILE A 11 -68.79 -24.20 19.29
C ILE A 11 -68.48 -22.98 18.39
N GLY A 12 -69.37 -22.04 18.49
CA GLY A 12 -69.75 -20.95 17.73
C GLY A 12 -68.71 -19.93 17.31
N ALA A 13 -69.00 -19.34 16.20
CA ALA A 13 -68.35 -18.16 15.64
C ALA A 13 -68.77 -16.90 16.44
N SER A 14 -67.79 -16.19 16.96
CA SER A 14 -67.95 -14.79 17.34
C SER A 14 -67.00 -13.94 16.50
N CYS A 15 -67.57 -13.26 15.52
CA CYS A 15 -66.87 -12.22 14.77
C CYS A 15 -66.58 -11.03 15.67
N VAL A 16 -65.33 -10.79 15.96
CA VAL A 16 -64.84 -9.50 16.49
C VAL A 16 -64.18 -8.75 15.33
N LEU A 17 -64.84 -7.74 14.81
CA LEU A 17 -64.29 -6.76 13.86
C LEU A 17 -63.28 -5.90 14.62
N ILE A 18 -61.98 -6.15 14.43
CA ILE A 18 -60.93 -5.24 14.85
C ILE A 18 -60.64 -4.33 13.68
N PHE A 19 -61.02 -3.10 13.79
CA PHE A 19 -60.55 -2.01 12.91
C PHE A 19 -59.03 -1.82 13.17
N GLY A 20 -58.23 -2.31 12.29
CA GLY A 20 -56.81 -2.05 12.22
C GLY A 20 -56.57 -0.64 11.65
N ALA A 21 -56.29 0.33 12.52
CA ALA A 21 -55.71 1.61 12.12
C ALA A 21 -54.29 1.37 11.62
N THR A 22 -54.08 1.41 10.29
CA THR A 22 -52.76 1.50 9.68
C THR A 22 -52.15 2.84 10.04
N ALA A 23 -51.32 2.87 11.08
CA ALA A 23 -50.44 3.99 11.35
C ALA A 23 -49.39 4.04 10.24
N LEU A 24 -49.52 4.98 9.32
CA LEU A 24 -48.47 5.40 8.42
C LEU A 24 -47.30 5.90 9.27
N ALA A 25 -46.28 5.08 9.43
CA ALA A 25 -45.04 5.54 10.02
C ALA A 25 -44.44 6.59 9.08
N GLN A 26 -44.56 7.87 9.48
CA GLN A 26 -43.79 8.94 8.88
C GLN A 26 -42.32 8.67 9.21
N THR A 27 -41.55 8.18 8.21
CA THR A 27 -40.12 8.18 8.27
C THR A 27 -39.64 9.61 8.25
N SER A 28 -39.26 10.13 9.40
CA SER A 28 -38.51 11.37 9.49
C SER A 28 -37.25 11.27 8.62
N PRO A 29 -36.96 12.27 7.78
CA PRO A 29 -35.71 12.25 7.02
C PRO A 29 -34.54 12.18 8.01
N SER A 30 -33.61 11.25 7.73
CA SER A 30 -32.35 11.16 8.49
C SER A 30 -31.69 12.53 8.51
N PRO A 31 -31.22 13.04 9.65
CA PRO A 31 -30.55 14.33 9.68
C PRO A 31 -29.37 14.29 8.74
N ALA A 32 -29.22 15.34 7.93
CA ALA A 32 -28.06 15.49 7.06
C ALA A 32 -26.80 15.35 7.90
N PRO A 33 -25.74 14.66 7.37
CA PRO A 33 -24.48 14.53 8.10
C PRO A 33 -24.01 15.92 8.52
N ALA A 34 -23.75 16.10 9.82
CA ALA A 34 -23.22 17.33 10.37
C ALA A 34 -21.98 17.73 9.55
N ALA A 35 -21.93 19.00 9.17
CA ALA A 35 -20.75 19.53 8.47
C ALA A 35 -19.50 19.17 9.27
N ALA A 36 -18.50 18.59 8.59
CA ALA A 36 -17.22 18.25 9.22
C ALA A 36 -16.71 19.51 9.95
N PRO A 37 -16.22 19.37 11.19
CA PRO A 37 -15.64 20.50 11.90
C PRO A 37 -14.52 21.11 11.03
N PRO A 38 -14.37 22.45 11.03
CA PRO A 38 -13.30 23.09 10.27
C PRO A 38 -11.98 22.45 10.67
N ALA A 39 -11.12 22.17 9.68
CA ALA A 39 -9.79 21.62 9.92
C ALA A 39 -9.11 22.49 10.99
N PRO A 40 -8.52 21.88 12.03
CA PRO A 40 -7.84 22.66 13.05
C PRO A 40 -6.78 23.53 12.35
N LYS A 41 -6.83 24.85 12.58
CA LYS A 41 -5.75 25.74 12.18
C LYS A 41 -4.57 25.35 13.06
N PHE A 42 -3.63 24.60 12.49
CA PHE A 42 -2.35 24.35 13.14
C PHE A 42 -1.59 25.68 13.12
N GLU A 43 -1.47 26.30 14.26
CA GLU A 43 -0.39 27.27 14.50
C GLU A 43 0.92 26.48 14.39
N PRO A 44 1.91 26.95 13.61
CA PRO A 44 3.18 26.27 13.52
C PRO A 44 3.92 26.37 14.86
N THR A 45 3.72 25.38 15.72
CA THR A 45 4.50 25.27 16.94
C THR A 45 5.83 24.62 16.58
N ALA A 46 6.87 25.41 16.69
CA ALA A 46 8.28 25.10 16.64
C ALA A 46 8.80 24.54 15.30
N THR A 47 9.65 25.31 14.70
CA THR A 47 10.66 24.84 13.72
C THR A 47 11.38 23.67 14.35
N ILE A 48 11.11 22.43 13.89
CA ILE A 48 11.92 21.27 14.29
C ILE A 48 13.23 21.41 13.54
N THR A 49 14.19 22.09 14.17
CA THR A 49 15.59 22.07 13.75
C THR A 49 16.13 20.70 14.16
N THR A 50 16.24 19.78 13.22
CA THR A 50 16.98 18.54 13.43
C THR A 50 18.44 18.90 13.67
N PRO A 51 19.06 18.56 14.83
CA PRO A 51 20.48 18.85 15.07
C PRO A 51 21.33 18.20 13.97
N GLY A 52 22.20 18.99 13.31
CA GLY A 52 23.12 18.51 12.29
C GLY A 52 22.66 18.68 10.84
N TYR A 53 21.48 19.20 10.59
CA TYR A 53 21.11 19.68 9.26
C TYR A 53 21.42 21.17 9.19
N PRO A 54 22.18 21.66 8.18
CA PRO A 54 22.24 23.10 7.94
C PRO A 54 20.81 23.52 7.64
N GLY A 55 20.22 24.27 8.58
CA GLY A 55 18.82 24.58 8.58
C GLY A 55 18.40 25.18 7.23
N VAL A 56 17.50 24.50 6.55
CA VAL A 56 16.69 25.15 5.54
C VAL A 56 15.71 26.01 6.35
N GLY A 57 16.12 27.22 6.71
CA GLY A 57 15.26 28.17 7.39
C GLY A 57 14.04 28.49 6.53
N PRO A 58 13.00 29.12 7.09
CA PRO A 58 11.78 29.51 6.32
C PRO A 58 12.10 30.31 5.04
N ALA A 59 13.24 30.98 4.99
CA ALA A 59 13.70 31.71 3.78
C ALA A 59 14.21 30.79 2.66
N ASP A 60 14.65 29.57 2.97
CA ASP A 60 15.18 28.58 2.02
C ASP A 60 14.13 27.56 1.55
N SER A 61 12.93 27.58 2.11
CA SER A 61 11.80 26.74 1.68
C SER A 61 11.20 27.17 0.34
N LYS A 62 11.74 28.19 -0.31
CA LYS A 62 11.29 28.60 -1.63
C LYS A 62 11.64 27.56 -2.67
N LEU A 63 10.64 27.24 -3.50
CA LEU A 63 10.82 26.41 -4.68
C LEU A 63 12.00 26.95 -5.52
N ARG A 64 13.00 26.10 -5.75
CA ARG A 64 14.13 26.41 -6.60
C ARG A 64 13.98 25.66 -7.91
N ILE A 65 14.27 26.34 -9.01
CA ILE A 65 14.23 25.77 -10.35
C ILE A 65 15.63 25.88 -10.94
N VAL A 66 16.15 24.76 -11.44
CA VAL A 66 17.42 24.67 -12.14
C VAL A 66 17.14 24.30 -13.59
N ASN A 67 17.65 25.10 -14.53
CA ASN A 67 17.53 24.78 -15.95
C ASN A 67 18.49 23.64 -16.31
N LEU A 68 17.97 22.65 -17.01
CA LEU A 68 18.70 21.49 -17.52
C LEU A 68 18.88 21.60 -19.05
N PRO A 69 19.81 20.85 -19.63
CA PRO A 69 19.94 20.77 -21.10
C PRO A 69 18.63 20.34 -21.77
N GLY A 70 18.39 20.81 -22.99
CA GLY A 70 17.16 20.48 -23.74
C GLY A 70 15.92 21.23 -23.29
N GLY A 71 16.03 22.31 -22.51
CA GLY A 71 14.90 23.11 -22.03
C GLY A 71 14.10 22.51 -20.90
N LYS A 72 14.56 21.38 -20.33
CA LYS A 72 13.96 20.73 -19.16
C LYS A 72 14.39 21.44 -17.87
N LYS A 73 13.66 21.18 -16.80
CA LYS A 73 13.90 21.78 -15.49
C LYS A 73 14.04 20.74 -14.41
N LEU A 74 14.86 21.04 -13.42
CA LEU A 74 14.86 20.38 -12.11
C LEU A 74 14.18 21.33 -11.13
N HIS A 75 13.12 20.85 -10.51
CA HIS A 75 12.38 21.54 -9.48
C HIS A 75 12.75 20.95 -8.12
N LEU A 76 13.04 21.81 -7.14
CA LEU A 76 13.29 21.39 -5.75
C LEU A 76 12.02 21.67 -4.94
N LEU A 77 11.40 20.63 -4.40
CA LEU A 77 10.15 20.70 -3.61
C LEU A 77 10.39 20.20 -2.18
N PRO A 78 10.63 21.10 -1.22
CA PRO A 78 10.78 20.71 0.17
C PRO A 78 9.45 20.20 0.74
N ALA A 79 9.49 19.29 1.72
CA ALA A 79 8.33 18.87 2.46
C ALA A 79 8.10 19.79 3.67
N THR A 80 7.10 20.66 3.56
CA THR A 80 6.62 21.56 4.60
C THR A 80 5.12 21.34 4.84
N LEU A 81 4.53 21.98 5.84
CA LEU A 81 3.07 21.92 6.05
C LEU A 81 2.29 22.52 4.88
N ASP A 82 2.88 23.46 4.12
CA ASP A 82 2.26 24.09 2.96
C ASP A 82 2.40 23.25 1.67
N THR A 83 3.38 22.37 1.61
CA THR A 83 3.67 21.54 0.43
C THR A 83 3.27 20.08 0.60
N THR A 84 2.67 19.75 1.75
CA THR A 84 2.23 18.40 2.07
C THR A 84 0.77 18.36 2.47
N GLN A 85 0.15 17.19 2.25
CA GLN A 85 -1.21 16.88 2.67
C GLN A 85 -1.18 15.68 3.60
N TRP A 86 -1.88 15.74 4.74
CA TRP A 86 -1.98 14.60 5.62
C TRP A 86 -3.27 13.81 5.36
N GLY A 87 -3.11 12.59 4.88
CA GLY A 87 -4.09 11.52 4.93
C GLY A 87 -5.19 11.56 3.88
N TRP A 88 -5.17 12.51 2.93
CA TRP A 88 -6.20 12.65 1.91
C TRP A 88 -5.64 12.77 0.50
N PHE A 89 -6.38 12.23 -0.48
CA PHE A 89 -6.34 12.63 -1.88
C PHE A 89 -7.59 13.46 -2.17
N ASP A 90 -7.41 14.69 -2.65
CA ASP A 90 -8.50 15.63 -2.95
C ASP A 90 -8.23 16.31 -4.30
N ASN A 91 -9.02 15.97 -5.33
CA ASN A 91 -8.82 16.53 -6.67
C ASN A 91 -9.20 18.03 -6.81
N ALA A 92 -9.77 18.62 -5.77
CA ALA A 92 -10.02 20.06 -5.68
C ALA A 92 -8.88 20.83 -4.98
N GLN A 93 -7.84 20.13 -4.47
CA GLN A 93 -6.73 20.78 -3.82
C GLN A 93 -5.87 21.56 -4.83
N ALA A 94 -5.56 22.81 -4.49
CA ALA A 94 -4.66 23.62 -5.30
C ALA A 94 -3.26 23.00 -5.37
N PRO A 95 -2.63 22.97 -6.57
CA PRO A 95 -1.29 22.42 -6.72
C PRO A 95 -0.25 23.28 -6.03
N VAL A 96 0.71 22.62 -5.36
CA VAL A 96 1.85 23.26 -4.70
C VAL A 96 3.02 23.50 -5.67
N LEU A 97 3.02 22.81 -6.80
CA LEU A 97 4.02 22.89 -7.86
C LEU A 97 3.38 22.64 -9.22
N ARG A 98 3.85 23.33 -10.26
CA ARG A 98 3.47 23.08 -11.65
C ARG A 98 4.72 22.78 -12.46
N VAL A 99 4.68 21.73 -13.28
CA VAL A 99 5.82 21.25 -14.08
C VAL A 99 5.38 20.84 -15.47
N ASN A 100 6.32 20.79 -16.42
CA ASN A 100 6.06 20.30 -17.75
C ASN A 100 6.46 18.82 -17.90
N SER A 101 5.90 18.16 -18.89
CA SER A 101 6.30 16.80 -19.27
C SER A 101 7.80 16.75 -19.60
N GLY A 102 8.52 15.83 -18.96
CA GLY A 102 9.96 15.64 -19.06
C GLY A 102 10.77 16.42 -18.01
N ASP A 103 10.13 17.21 -17.17
CA ASP A 103 10.80 17.83 -16.04
C ASP A 103 11.13 16.81 -14.94
N THR A 104 12.13 17.16 -14.14
CA THR A 104 12.57 16.38 -12.99
C THR A 104 12.22 17.13 -11.71
N ILE A 105 11.82 16.40 -10.68
CA ILE A 105 11.46 16.93 -9.37
C ILE A 105 12.31 16.22 -8.33
N ALA A 106 13.12 16.96 -7.59
CA ALA A 106 13.78 16.49 -6.37
C ALA A 106 12.94 16.95 -5.19
N LEU A 107 12.18 16.06 -4.60
CA LEU A 107 11.28 16.35 -3.51
C LEU A 107 11.73 15.69 -2.21
N GLU A 108 11.28 16.25 -1.10
CA GLU A 108 11.37 15.63 0.23
C GLU A 108 10.02 15.03 0.61
N THR A 109 10.05 14.10 1.58
CA THR A 109 8.85 13.58 2.23
C THR A 109 8.90 13.75 3.75
N MET A 110 7.76 13.60 4.40
CA MET A 110 7.63 13.61 5.85
C MET A 110 7.22 12.22 6.37
N MET A 111 7.53 11.98 7.63
CA MET A 111 6.97 10.85 8.38
C MET A 111 5.45 10.98 8.53
N HIS A 112 4.80 9.89 8.92
CA HIS A 112 3.37 9.80 9.11
C HIS A 112 2.80 10.94 9.95
N SER A 113 1.56 11.34 9.62
CA SER A 113 0.76 12.32 10.36
C SER A 113 1.48 13.65 10.56
N HIS A 114 2.08 14.22 9.49
CA HIS A 114 2.87 15.47 9.56
C HIS A 114 3.98 15.38 10.62
N ASN A 115 4.85 14.35 10.53
CA ASN A 115 5.95 14.10 11.47
C ASN A 115 5.53 13.85 12.93
N GLN A 116 4.28 13.42 13.20
CA GLN A 116 3.89 13.03 14.55
C GLN A 116 4.40 11.64 14.96
N VAL A 117 4.87 10.83 13.99
CA VAL A 117 5.50 9.54 14.26
C VAL A 117 7.02 9.70 14.08
N VAL A 118 7.70 10.01 15.17
CA VAL A 118 9.15 10.27 15.24
C VAL A 118 9.73 9.51 16.42
N PRO A 119 11.07 9.34 16.50
CA PRO A 119 11.70 8.67 17.64
C PRO A 119 11.21 9.22 18.99
N GLY A 120 10.71 8.31 19.84
CA GLY A 120 10.10 8.64 21.13
C GLY A 120 8.57 8.69 21.15
N THR A 121 7.90 8.70 19.99
CA THR A 121 6.41 8.60 19.94
C THR A 121 5.96 7.22 20.43
N THR A 122 5.03 7.18 21.39
CA THR A 122 4.53 5.92 21.95
C THR A 122 3.44 5.32 21.05
N ILE A 123 3.13 4.03 21.27
CA ILE A 123 2.06 3.37 20.53
C ILE A 123 0.68 3.99 20.78
N GLU A 124 0.42 4.49 21.99
CA GLU A 124 -0.81 5.19 22.35
C GLU A 124 -0.94 6.51 21.57
N GLN A 125 0.16 7.25 21.43
CA GLN A 125 0.19 8.47 20.62
C GLN A 125 -0.05 8.16 19.14
N ILE A 126 0.59 7.12 18.60
CA ILE A 126 0.34 6.66 17.23
C ILE A 126 -1.12 6.28 17.06
N LYS A 127 -1.70 5.51 17.99
CA LYS A 127 -3.10 5.13 17.98
C LYS A 127 -4.04 6.36 17.94
N LYS A 128 -3.74 7.40 18.73
CA LYS A 128 -4.51 8.66 18.73
C LYS A 128 -4.49 9.36 17.38
N THR A 129 -3.42 9.33 16.62
CA THR A 129 -3.41 9.92 15.26
C THR A 129 -4.41 9.23 14.32
N ARG A 130 -4.91 8.04 14.67
CA ARG A 130 -5.90 7.27 13.91
C ARG A 130 -7.31 7.46 14.45
N THR A 131 -7.49 7.46 15.78
CA THR A 131 -8.79 7.55 16.44
C THR A 131 -9.32 8.98 16.50
N ASP A 132 -8.46 9.97 16.69
CA ASP A 132 -8.84 11.37 16.80
C ASP A 132 -9.14 12.01 15.42
N PHE A 133 -8.75 11.36 14.32
CA PHE A 133 -8.96 11.84 12.95
C PHE A 133 -9.61 10.76 12.07
N PRO A 134 -10.86 10.39 12.32
CA PRO A 134 -11.53 9.32 11.59
C PRO A 134 -11.60 9.60 10.09
N GLY A 135 -11.39 8.54 9.28
CA GLY A 135 -11.38 8.61 7.82
C GLY A 135 -10.07 9.11 7.20
N ARG A 136 -9.23 9.81 7.94
CA ARG A 136 -7.91 10.27 7.50
C ARG A 136 -6.91 9.11 7.52
N GLY A 137 -6.13 8.98 6.43
CA GLY A 137 -5.00 8.04 6.40
C GLY A 137 -3.83 8.52 7.27
N PRO A 138 -2.78 7.68 7.46
CA PRO A 138 -1.59 8.08 8.23
C PRO A 138 -0.62 8.92 7.41
N HIS A 139 -0.65 8.79 6.09
CA HIS A 139 0.44 9.21 5.21
C HIS A 139 0.49 10.73 5.07
N THR A 140 1.68 11.31 5.19
CA THR A 140 1.97 12.67 4.78
C THR A 140 2.40 12.64 3.33
N LEU A 141 1.65 13.31 2.47
CA LEU A 141 1.80 13.27 1.02
C LEU A 141 2.32 14.61 0.51
N THR A 142 3.51 14.63 -0.08
CA THR A 142 4.06 15.81 -0.78
C THR A 142 3.33 16.00 -2.10
N GLY A 143 2.76 17.18 -2.33
CA GLY A 143 1.93 17.50 -3.49
C GLY A 143 0.65 18.24 -3.10
N PRO A 144 -0.32 18.45 -4.06
CA PRO A 144 -0.32 17.90 -5.41
C PRO A 144 0.61 18.65 -6.37
N ILE A 145 1.21 17.92 -7.30
CA ILE A 145 2.02 18.47 -8.37
C ILE A 145 1.19 18.42 -9.66
N TYR A 146 1.04 19.56 -10.32
CA TYR A 146 0.30 19.69 -11.58
C TYR A 146 1.25 19.54 -12.78
N ILE A 147 0.94 18.64 -13.69
CA ILE A 147 1.69 18.42 -14.92
C ILE A 147 0.94 19.11 -16.07
N GLU A 148 1.50 20.17 -16.66
CA GLU A 148 0.81 21.11 -17.57
C GLU A 148 0.12 20.44 -18.75
N GLU A 149 0.74 19.42 -19.36
CA GLU A 149 0.21 18.77 -20.55
C GLU A 149 -0.74 17.60 -20.27
N ALA A 150 -0.88 17.16 -19.00
CA ALA A 150 -1.67 15.99 -18.66
C ALA A 150 -3.16 16.27 -18.74
N GLN A 151 -3.88 15.43 -19.50
CA GLN A 151 -5.33 15.50 -19.66
C GLN A 151 -5.98 14.12 -19.34
N PRO A 152 -7.25 14.10 -18.95
CA PRO A 152 -7.98 12.86 -18.77
C PRO A 152 -7.87 11.94 -20.01
N GLY A 153 -7.53 10.66 -19.77
CA GLY A 153 -7.28 9.66 -20.82
C GLY A 153 -5.82 9.54 -21.26
N ASP A 154 -4.94 10.45 -20.84
CA ASP A 154 -3.49 10.27 -20.98
C ASP A 154 -2.97 9.26 -19.94
N VAL A 155 -1.68 8.93 -20.07
CA VAL A 155 -0.93 8.19 -19.07
C VAL A 155 0.19 9.07 -18.54
N LEU A 156 0.30 9.18 -17.23
CA LEU A 156 1.47 9.77 -16.59
C LEU A 156 2.49 8.67 -16.31
N LYS A 157 3.70 8.82 -16.87
CA LYS A 157 4.86 8.00 -16.52
C LYS A 157 5.69 8.74 -15.49
N VAL A 158 5.98 8.08 -14.37
CA VAL A 158 6.83 8.61 -13.30
C VAL A 158 8.02 7.69 -13.12
N THR A 159 9.21 8.17 -13.46
CA THR A 159 10.47 7.42 -13.34
C THR A 159 11.19 7.77 -12.04
N LEU A 160 11.57 6.78 -11.26
CA LEU A 160 12.31 6.95 -10.01
C LEU A 160 13.81 7.00 -10.29
N ASN A 161 14.42 8.18 -10.13
CA ASN A 161 15.83 8.41 -10.45
C ASN A 161 16.75 8.20 -9.24
N LYS A 162 16.32 8.64 -8.04
CA LYS A 162 17.10 8.58 -6.81
C LYS A 162 16.21 8.59 -5.58
N ILE A 163 16.55 7.81 -4.58
CA ILE A 163 15.93 7.83 -3.26
C ILE A 163 17.02 7.87 -2.20
N VAL A 164 16.92 8.83 -1.28
CA VAL A 164 17.82 8.93 -0.13
C VAL A 164 16.96 9.01 1.13
N PRO A 165 16.85 7.93 1.91
CA PRO A 165 16.12 7.93 3.16
C PRO A 165 16.76 8.82 4.22
N ARG A 166 16.02 9.19 5.26
CA ARG A 166 16.58 9.65 6.53
C ARG A 166 17.23 8.48 7.25
N ALA A 167 18.11 8.78 8.22
CA ALA A 167 18.89 7.76 8.91
C ALA A 167 18.11 7.01 10.00
N TYR A 168 16.78 7.02 9.97
CA TYR A 168 15.94 6.25 10.88
C TYR A 168 14.67 5.75 10.21
N ALA A 169 14.13 4.68 10.74
CA ALA A 169 12.82 4.17 10.38
C ALA A 169 12.04 3.73 11.62
N THR A 170 10.75 3.52 11.45
CA THR A 170 9.88 2.92 12.46
C THR A 170 9.22 1.67 11.90
N ASN A 171 8.91 0.72 12.80
CA ASN A 171 8.01 -0.38 12.52
C ASN A 171 7.09 -0.55 13.73
N PHE A 172 5.79 -0.66 13.52
CA PHE A 172 4.82 -0.76 14.59
C PHE A 172 3.56 -1.54 14.18
N ASN A 173 2.85 -2.08 15.16
CA ASN A 173 1.48 -2.57 14.99
C ASN A 173 0.51 -1.71 15.82
N VAL A 174 -0.77 -1.68 15.42
CA VAL A 174 -1.82 -0.94 16.14
C VAL A 174 -2.88 -1.93 16.64
N PRO A 175 -2.76 -2.40 17.91
CA PRO A 175 -3.58 -3.47 18.44
C PRO A 175 -5.08 -3.14 18.38
N GLY A 176 -5.88 -4.14 18.01
CA GLY A 176 -7.34 -4.04 17.94
C GLY A 176 -7.90 -3.22 16.77
N LEU A 177 -7.05 -2.53 15.98
CA LEU A 177 -7.49 -1.67 14.88
C LEU A 177 -6.97 -2.12 13.52
N PHE A 178 -5.66 -2.33 13.37
CA PHE A 178 -5.01 -2.53 12.08
C PHE A 178 -3.94 -3.62 12.14
N GLY A 179 -3.51 -4.09 10.96
CA GLY A 179 -2.62 -5.23 10.79
C GLY A 179 -3.38 -6.46 10.32
N GLN A 180 -2.67 -7.52 9.94
CA GLN A 180 -3.29 -8.79 9.53
C GLN A 180 -3.94 -9.53 10.71
N PHE A 181 -3.36 -9.41 11.91
CA PHE A 181 -3.79 -10.12 13.11
C PHE A 181 -4.04 -9.18 14.31
N PRO A 182 -4.87 -8.13 14.18
CA PRO A 182 -4.96 -7.07 15.18
C PRO A 182 -5.50 -7.54 16.54
N THR A 183 -6.32 -8.58 16.57
CA THR A 183 -6.88 -9.13 17.82
C THR A 183 -5.96 -10.17 18.49
N LEU A 184 -5.09 -10.83 17.69
CA LEU A 184 -4.13 -11.79 18.24
C LEU A 184 -2.94 -11.10 18.89
N TYR A 185 -2.56 -9.92 18.39
CA TYR A 185 -1.48 -9.10 18.94
C TYR A 185 -2.10 -7.92 19.69
N ALA A 186 -2.64 -8.23 20.89
CA ALA A 186 -3.33 -7.25 21.74
C ALA A 186 -2.38 -6.19 22.32
N ASP A 187 -1.09 -6.51 22.43
CA ASP A 187 -0.05 -5.58 22.84
C ASP A 187 0.51 -4.85 21.62
N GLY A 188 0.70 -3.52 21.75
CA GLY A 188 1.32 -2.70 20.75
C GLY A 188 2.84 -2.64 20.92
N GLN A 189 3.54 -2.60 19.80
CA GLN A 189 4.98 -2.34 19.79
C GLN A 189 5.28 -1.25 18.76
N VAL A 190 6.18 -0.34 19.11
CA VAL A 190 6.83 0.56 18.16
C VAL A 190 8.34 0.39 18.30
N LYS A 191 9.01 0.14 17.16
CA LYS A 191 10.45 0.09 17.05
C LYS A 191 10.96 1.30 16.30
N TYR A 192 12.01 1.91 16.83
CA TYR A 192 12.78 2.93 16.13
C TYR A 192 14.12 2.34 15.78
N LEU A 193 14.42 2.35 14.50
CA LEU A 193 15.58 1.68 13.91
C LEU A 193 16.52 2.72 13.31
N TYR A 194 17.81 2.62 13.58
CA TYR A 194 18.83 3.36 12.87
C TYR A 194 19.12 2.71 11.53
N LEU A 195 19.19 3.51 10.46
CA LEU A 195 19.51 3.06 9.11
C LEU A 195 20.98 3.39 8.81
N ASP A 196 21.81 2.37 8.62
CA ASP A 196 23.17 2.52 8.10
C ASP A 196 23.07 2.73 6.57
N LEU A 197 23.09 3.99 6.15
CA LEU A 197 22.90 4.35 4.74
C LEU A 197 24.14 4.10 3.89
N ASP A 198 25.31 3.92 4.49
CA ASP A 198 26.54 3.56 3.77
C ASP A 198 26.53 2.07 3.41
N LYS A 199 26.10 1.23 4.34
CA LYS A 199 25.95 -0.22 4.12
C LYS A 199 24.59 -0.60 3.54
N MET A 200 23.64 0.32 3.52
CA MET A 200 22.24 0.08 3.16
C MET A 200 21.66 -1.09 3.96
N THR A 201 21.75 -1.02 5.28
CA THR A 201 21.24 -2.03 6.21
C THR A 201 20.66 -1.40 7.47
N THR A 202 19.87 -2.19 8.20
CA THR A 202 19.46 -1.88 9.57
C THR A 202 19.50 -3.13 10.43
N GLU A 203 19.87 -3.00 11.70
CA GLU A 203 19.75 -4.08 12.67
C GLU A 203 18.36 -4.02 13.29
N PHE A 204 17.51 -4.97 12.94
CA PHE A 204 16.13 -5.05 13.46
C PHE A 204 16.06 -5.62 14.88
N LEU A 205 16.91 -6.58 15.18
CA LEU A 205 17.17 -7.20 16.47
C LEU A 205 18.67 -7.49 16.56
N PRO A 206 19.25 -7.66 17.74
CA PRO A 206 20.63 -8.07 17.88
C PRO A 206 20.95 -9.30 17.02
N GLY A 207 21.89 -9.15 16.06
CA GLY A 207 22.27 -10.20 15.14
C GLY A 207 21.29 -10.45 13.98
N VAL A 208 20.25 -9.63 13.81
CA VAL A 208 19.30 -9.70 12.68
C VAL A 208 19.42 -8.43 11.84
N VAL A 209 20.13 -8.51 10.74
CA VAL A 209 20.43 -7.37 9.85
C VAL A 209 19.62 -7.46 8.56
N ILE A 210 18.81 -6.44 8.30
CA ILE A 210 17.92 -6.35 7.14
C ILE A 210 18.55 -5.42 6.10
N PRO A 211 18.71 -5.86 4.84
CA PRO A 211 19.13 -4.99 3.75
C PRO A 211 18.04 -3.98 3.42
N LEU A 212 18.42 -2.72 3.22
CA LEU A 212 17.52 -1.66 2.81
C LEU A 212 17.29 -1.71 1.29
N LYS A 213 16.04 -1.50 0.90
CA LYS A 213 15.62 -1.39 -0.49
C LYS A 213 14.54 -0.32 -0.57
N PRO A 214 14.92 0.98 -0.57
CA PRO A 214 13.95 2.07 -0.47
C PRO A 214 13.02 2.16 -1.68
N PHE A 215 11.72 2.41 -1.41
CA PHE A 215 10.70 2.61 -2.42
C PHE A 215 9.52 3.43 -1.83
N PRO A 216 8.77 4.21 -2.64
CA PRO A 216 7.57 4.86 -2.15
C PRO A 216 6.43 3.84 -2.00
N GLY A 217 5.87 3.68 -0.80
CA GLY A 217 4.64 2.92 -0.58
C GLY A 217 3.48 3.59 -1.32
N THR A 218 3.42 4.93 -1.23
CA THR A 218 2.39 5.73 -1.89
C THR A 218 2.97 6.63 -2.99
N LEU A 219 2.47 6.44 -4.21
CA LEU A 219 2.58 7.39 -5.31
C LEU A 219 1.24 7.38 -6.06
N ALA A 220 0.59 8.53 -6.19
CA ALA A 220 -0.79 8.61 -6.67
C ALA A 220 -1.03 9.81 -7.59
N VAL A 221 -1.96 9.66 -8.53
CA VAL A 221 -2.63 10.77 -9.19
C VAL A 221 -4.02 11.00 -8.59
N ALA A 222 -4.65 12.13 -8.90
CA ALA A 222 -6.00 12.39 -8.43
C ALA A 222 -7.01 11.40 -9.01
N ARG A 223 -8.01 11.06 -8.20
CA ARG A 223 -9.15 10.26 -8.63
C ARG A 223 -10.08 11.08 -9.52
N LYS A 224 -10.89 10.38 -10.31
CA LYS A 224 -11.89 11.00 -11.19
C LYS A 224 -13.00 11.66 -10.37
N GLU A 225 -13.51 10.97 -9.37
CA GLU A 225 -14.63 11.43 -8.55
C GLU A 225 -14.15 12.55 -7.60
N PRO A 226 -14.93 13.65 -7.47
CA PRO A 226 -14.58 14.71 -6.56
C PRO A 226 -14.72 14.29 -5.10
N GLY A 227 -13.97 14.96 -4.23
CA GLY A 227 -14.03 14.77 -2.78
C GLY A 227 -12.70 14.33 -2.18
N ARG A 228 -12.72 14.16 -0.86
CA ARG A 228 -11.58 13.71 -0.07
C ARG A 228 -11.65 12.21 0.15
N TYR A 229 -10.62 11.52 -0.30
CA TYR A 229 -10.47 10.09 -0.15
C TYR A 229 -9.27 9.77 0.72
N SER A 230 -9.46 8.83 1.65
CA SER A 230 -8.35 8.37 2.52
C SER A 230 -7.15 7.91 1.69
N SER A 231 -5.96 8.26 2.17
CA SER A 231 -4.70 7.83 1.53
C SER A 231 -4.40 6.34 1.71
N VAL A 232 -5.18 5.60 2.52
CA VAL A 232 -4.92 4.19 2.84
C VAL A 232 -5.16 3.24 1.67
N PRO A 233 -6.36 3.19 1.01
CA PRO A 233 -6.59 2.18 -0.02
C PRO A 233 -5.96 2.56 -1.37
N PRO A 234 -5.25 1.62 -2.03
CA PRO A 234 -4.81 1.78 -3.42
C PRO A 234 -5.97 1.56 -4.42
N GLY A 235 -5.70 1.89 -5.69
CA GLY A 235 -6.68 1.69 -6.77
C GLY A 235 -6.14 1.99 -8.16
N GLU A 236 -7.06 2.33 -9.08
CA GLU A 236 -6.76 2.72 -10.46
C GLU A 236 -5.92 4.00 -10.58
N PHE A 237 -5.89 4.80 -9.52
CA PHE A 237 -5.06 6.00 -9.40
C PHE A 237 -3.66 5.70 -8.80
N ALA A 238 -3.27 4.44 -8.69
CA ALA A 238 -2.13 3.89 -7.95
C ALA A 238 -2.34 4.05 -6.43
N GLY A 239 -1.81 5.06 -5.77
CA GLY A 239 -2.01 5.27 -4.33
C GLY A 239 -1.05 4.46 -3.48
N ASN A 240 -1.54 3.93 -2.39
CA ASN A 240 -0.80 3.17 -1.40
C ASN A 240 -0.65 1.69 -1.83
N MET A 241 0.21 1.47 -2.83
CA MET A 241 0.36 0.16 -3.49
C MET A 241 1.22 -0.80 -2.69
N ASP A 242 2.22 -0.29 -1.96
CA ASP A 242 3.22 -1.06 -1.19
C ASP A 242 3.88 -2.17 -2.00
N ILE A 243 4.28 -1.83 -3.22
CA ILE A 243 4.98 -2.75 -4.11
C ILE A 243 6.48 -2.55 -3.94
N ARG A 244 7.13 -3.40 -3.14
CA ARG A 244 8.56 -3.32 -2.80
C ARG A 244 9.52 -3.40 -3.99
N ASP A 245 9.03 -3.78 -5.16
CA ASP A 245 9.79 -3.82 -6.41
C ASP A 245 9.76 -2.48 -7.18
N PHE A 246 9.03 -1.48 -6.69
CA PHE A 246 8.96 -0.13 -7.22
C PHE A 246 10.11 0.74 -6.69
N VAL A 247 11.33 0.45 -7.12
CA VAL A 247 12.59 1.04 -6.65
C VAL A 247 13.22 1.97 -7.66
N VAL A 248 14.34 2.60 -7.32
CA VAL A 248 15.15 3.41 -8.26
C VAL A 248 15.44 2.64 -9.54
N GLY A 249 15.29 3.32 -10.68
CA GLY A 249 15.43 2.74 -12.01
C GLY A 249 14.16 2.09 -12.57
N THR A 250 13.02 2.18 -11.85
CA THR A 250 11.71 1.74 -12.34
C THR A 250 10.83 2.92 -12.70
N SER A 251 9.76 2.68 -13.45
CA SER A 251 8.78 3.70 -13.84
C SER A 251 7.37 3.22 -13.59
N LEU A 252 6.55 4.05 -12.94
CA LEU A 252 5.11 3.84 -12.83
C LEU A 252 4.42 4.46 -14.05
N TYR A 253 3.48 3.75 -14.64
CA TYR A 253 2.54 4.23 -15.63
C TYR A 253 1.16 4.22 -15.00
N VAL A 254 0.53 5.37 -14.88
CA VAL A 254 -0.76 5.53 -14.22
C VAL A 254 -1.73 6.33 -15.09
N PRO A 255 -3.02 5.93 -15.21
CA PRO A 255 -4.00 6.66 -15.99
C PRO A 255 -4.28 8.04 -15.38
N VAL A 256 -4.38 9.06 -16.24
CA VAL A 256 -4.74 10.42 -15.83
C VAL A 256 -6.26 10.55 -15.83
N HIS A 257 -6.83 11.00 -14.70
CA HIS A 257 -8.28 11.11 -14.53
C HIS A 257 -8.78 12.56 -14.55
N VAL A 258 -7.91 13.52 -14.18
CA VAL A 258 -8.23 14.94 -14.14
C VAL A 258 -7.14 15.78 -14.83
N PRO A 259 -7.43 17.02 -15.30
CA PRO A 259 -6.40 17.88 -15.86
C PRO A 259 -5.23 18.07 -14.89
N GLY A 260 -4.01 18.00 -15.40
CA GLY A 260 -2.79 18.11 -14.62
C GLY A 260 -2.43 16.88 -13.81
N ALA A 261 -3.17 15.78 -13.92
CA ALA A 261 -3.01 14.54 -13.17
C ALA A 261 -3.09 14.72 -11.64
N LEU A 262 -2.49 15.78 -11.09
CA LEU A 262 -2.32 16.04 -9.65
C LEU A 262 -1.59 14.88 -8.95
N LEU A 263 -0.27 14.94 -8.97
CA LEU A 263 0.58 13.88 -8.42
C LEU A 263 0.90 14.13 -6.95
N TRP A 264 0.77 13.11 -6.10
CA TRP A 264 1.25 13.06 -4.72
C TRP A 264 2.17 11.88 -4.50
N THR A 265 3.09 12.03 -3.54
CA THR A 265 3.88 10.92 -3.04
C THR A 265 4.21 11.10 -1.57
N GLY A 266 4.38 9.99 -0.86
CA GLY A 266 4.70 9.94 0.56
C GLY A 266 4.82 8.50 1.00
N ASP A 267 4.57 8.24 2.30
CA ASP A 267 4.61 6.86 2.77
C ASP A 267 5.93 6.18 2.35
N SER A 268 7.00 6.70 2.91
CA SER A 268 8.35 6.41 2.43
C SER A 268 8.92 5.20 3.14
N HIS A 269 9.18 4.14 2.40
CA HIS A 269 9.70 2.90 2.95
C HIS A 269 11.21 2.77 2.72
N ALA A 270 11.95 2.37 3.74
CA ALA A 270 13.35 1.96 3.60
C ALA A 270 13.48 0.48 3.21
N GLY A 271 12.42 -0.29 3.38
CA GLY A 271 12.29 -1.70 3.00
C GLY A 271 11.00 -2.30 3.57
N GLN A 272 10.53 -3.40 2.96
CA GLN A 272 9.29 -4.08 3.34
C GLN A 272 9.35 -5.54 2.91
N GLY A 273 8.67 -6.40 3.65
CA GLY A 273 8.33 -7.76 3.21
C GLY A 273 7.08 -7.77 2.34
N ASN A 274 6.97 -8.71 1.41
CA ASN A 274 5.71 -8.93 0.69
C ASN A 274 4.66 -9.52 1.63
N GLY A 275 3.59 -8.76 1.85
CA GLY A 275 2.52 -9.03 2.79
C GLY A 275 2.29 -7.91 3.81
N GLU A 276 3.34 -7.23 4.27
CA GLU A 276 3.25 -6.10 5.22
C GLU A 276 2.40 -6.40 6.46
N VAL A 277 2.57 -7.60 6.99
CA VAL A 277 1.59 -8.26 7.85
C VAL A 277 1.29 -7.57 9.17
N ASN A 278 2.26 -6.84 9.80
CA ASN A 278 2.01 -6.18 11.09
C ASN A 278 1.38 -4.79 10.95
N LEU A 279 1.25 -4.25 9.77
CA LEU A 279 0.70 -2.95 9.36
C LEU A 279 1.72 -2.03 8.69
N THR A 280 3.01 -2.18 8.97
CA THR A 280 4.03 -1.22 8.54
C THR A 280 5.24 -1.90 7.92
N ALA A 281 5.88 -1.15 7.05
CA ALA A 281 7.21 -1.41 6.52
C ALA A 281 8.32 -0.98 7.50
N LEU A 282 9.51 -0.70 7.01
CA LEU A 282 10.49 0.19 7.64
C LEU A 282 10.12 1.62 7.23
N GLU A 283 9.17 2.21 7.98
CA GLU A 283 8.60 3.53 7.72
C GLU A 283 9.64 4.62 7.96
N THR A 284 9.88 5.46 6.97
CA THR A 284 10.87 6.55 7.04
C THR A 284 10.35 7.82 6.35
N ALA A 285 11.19 8.79 6.17
CA ALA A 285 11.00 9.92 5.27
C ALA A 285 12.21 10.01 4.34
N TYR A 286 12.03 10.60 3.16
CA TYR A 286 13.13 10.83 2.25
C TYR A 286 13.65 12.27 2.36
N ARG A 287 14.95 12.42 2.49
CA ARG A 287 15.61 13.71 2.35
C ARG A 287 15.81 14.11 0.88
N GLU A 288 15.72 13.13 -0.02
CA GLU A 288 15.69 13.33 -1.46
C GLU A 288 14.94 12.19 -2.13
N PHE A 289 13.91 12.53 -2.87
CA PHE A 289 13.22 11.64 -3.79
C PHE A 289 13.18 12.32 -5.15
N ASN A 290 13.99 11.84 -6.09
CA ASN A 290 14.14 12.44 -7.41
C ASN A 290 13.35 11.61 -8.44
N ILE A 291 12.39 12.25 -9.08
CA ILE A 291 11.51 11.65 -10.09
C ILE A 291 11.50 12.49 -11.38
N THR A 292 11.33 11.83 -12.52
CA THR A 292 11.01 12.47 -13.80
C THR A 292 9.58 12.14 -14.19
N VAL A 293 8.80 13.13 -14.61
CA VAL A 293 7.41 12.96 -15.05
C VAL A 293 7.30 13.14 -16.56
N GLU A 294 6.58 12.24 -17.24
CA GLU A 294 6.35 12.28 -18.69
C GLU A 294 4.90 11.99 -19.02
N VAL A 295 4.27 12.77 -19.87
CA VAL A 295 2.91 12.53 -20.35
C VAL A 295 2.93 11.73 -21.65
N ILE A 296 2.25 10.59 -21.65
CA ILE A 296 2.10 9.72 -22.81
C ILE A 296 0.70 9.90 -23.38
N LYS A 297 0.61 10.40 -24.61
CA LYS A 297 -0.63 10.64 -25.34
C LYS A 297 -1.05 9.42 -26.15
N GLY A 298 -2.36 9.23 -26.29
CA GLY A 298 -2.92 8.25 -27.21
C GLY A 298 -2.72 6.77 -26.88
N LYS A 299 -2.33 6.46 -25.63
CA LYS A 299 -2.14 5.09 -25.14
C LYS A 299 -2.84 4.91 -23.78
N PRO A 300 -4.17 4.97 -23.73
CA PRO A 300 -4.90 4.91 -22.47
C PRO A 300 -4.66 3.60 -21.73
N LEU A 301 -4.54 3.69 -20.43
CA LEU A 301 -4.52 2.55 -19.50
C LEU A 301 -5.80 2.58 -18.65
N ASP A 302 -6.26 1.41 -18.27
CA ASP A 302 -7.37 1.23 -17.33
C ASP A 302 -6.89 1.00 -15.90
N PHE A 303 -5.61 0.60 -15.75
CA PHE A 303 -5.02 0.30 -14.45
C PHE A 303 -3.52 0.58 -14.44
N PRO A 304 -2.90 0.90 -13.28
CA PRO A 304 -1.46 1.17 -13.20
C PRO A 304 -0.60 -0.03 -13.59
N ARG A 305 0.61 0.27 -14.09
CA ARG A 305 1.67 -0.71 -14.37
C ARG A 305 3.01 -0.15 -13.91
N ILE A 306 3.94 -0.99 -13.49
CA ILE A 306 5.30 -0.59 -13.20
C ILE A 306 6.23 -1.26 -14.20
N GLU A 307 7.13 -0.49 -14.78
CA GLU A 307 8.20 -0.98 -15.64
C GLU A 307 9.51 -1.05 -14.85
N THR A 308 10.13 -2.21 -14.85
CA THR A 308 11.50 -2.41 -14.35
C THR A 308 12.46 -2.59 -15.52
N LYS A 309 13.75 -2.71 -15.24
CA LYS A 309 14.74 -3.01 -16.28
C LYS A 309 14.41 -4.32 -17.03
N LYS A 310 13.93 -5.35 -16.33
CA LYS A 310 13.75 -6.70 -16.86
C LYS A 310 12.29 -7.13 -16.99
N SER A 311 11.38 -6.51 -16.26
CA SER A 311 10.00 -6.96 -16.16
C SER A 311 9.01 -5.81 -16.25
N TRP A 312 7.76 -6.15 -16.54
CA TRP A 312 6.60 -5.32 -16.25
C TRP A 312 5.87 -5.89 -15.04
N ILE A 313 5.35 -5.03 -14.18
CA ILE A 313 4.55 -5.42 -13.04
C ILE A 313 3.10 -5.02 -13.30
N SER A 314 2.22 -6.00 -13.29
CA SER A 314 0.77 -5.85 -13.24
C SER A 314 0.29 -6.02 -11.80
N MET A 315 -0.86 -5.43 -11.45
CA MET A 315 -1.36 -5.40 -10.08
C MET A 315 -2.88 -5.42 -10.01
N GLY A 316 -3.40 -5.70 -8.83
CA GLY A 316 -4.83 -5.65 -8.53
C GLY A 316 -5.06 -5.50 -7.02
N PHE A 317 -6.15 -4.81 -6.67
CA PHE A 317 -6.45 -4.43 -5.29
C PHE A 317 -7.94 -4.63 -4.98
N ASP A 318 -8.25 -5.35 -3.91
CA ASP A 318 -9.62 -5.51 -3.38
C ASP A 318 -9.58 -5.82 -1.88
N GLN A 319 -10.67 -5.60 -1.18
CA GLN A 319 -10.82 -5.99 0.23
C GLN A 319 -10.68 -7.52 0.41
N ASP A 320 -11.11 -8.26 -0.60
CA ASP A 320 -10.99 -9.70 -0.70
C ASP A 320 -9.80 -10.09 -1.58
N LEU A 321 -8.85 -10.85 -1.03
CA LEU A 321 -7.65 -11.25 -1.75
C LEU A 321 -7.95 -12.16 -2.97
N ASN A 322 -9.07 -12.90 -2.97
CA ASN A 322 -9.52 -13.65 -4.13
C ASN A 322 -9.93 -12.71 -5.28
N LYS A 323 -10.60 -11.60 -4.98
CA LYS A 323 -10.97 -10.59 -5.97
C LYS A 323 -9.74 -9.79 -6.44
N ALA A 324 -8.82 -9.44 -5.51
CA ALA A 324 -7.54 -8.84 -5.87
C ALA A 324 -6.76 -9.74 -6.84
N TRP A 325 -6.76 -11.05 -6.60
CA TRP A 325 -6.17 -12.03 -7.54
C TRP A 325 -6.87 -12.01 -8.91
N THR A 326 -8.21 -12.03 -8.93
CA THR A 326 -8.98 -11.99 -10.19
C THR A 326 -8.63 -10.75 -11.01
N GLN A 327 -8.55 -9.59 -10.37
CA GLN A 327 -8.14 -8.34 -11.02
C GLN A 327 -6.68 -8.39 -11.50
N THR A 328 -5.75 -8.85 -10.63
CA THR A 328 -4.34 -8.99 -11.00
C THR A 328 -4.17 -9.94 -12.18
N LYS A 329 -4.87 -11.08 -12.18
CA LYS A 329 -4.84 -12.06 -13.28
C LYS A 329 -5.29 -11.41 -14.59
N ALA A 330 -6.42 -10.68 -14.57
CA ALA A 330 -6.92 -9.98 -15.75
C ALA A 330 -5.92 -8.96 -16.31
N GLN A 331 -5.31 -8.14 -15.44
CA GLN A 331 -4.27 -7.18 -15.84
C GLN A 331 -3.00 -7.87 -16.33
N THR A 332 -2.62 -9.01 -15.74
CA THR A 332 -1.47 -9.80 -16.17
C THR A 332 -1.68 -10.41 -17.55
N VAL A 333 -2.85 -11.01 -17.78
CA VAL A 333 -3.20 -11.61 -19.07
C VAL A 333 -3.19 -10.54 -20.17
N LYS A 334 -3.82 -9.37 -19.93
CA LYS A 334 -3.79 -8.25 -20.86
C LYS A 334 -2.36 -7.81 -21.19
N LEU A 335 -1.53 -7.63 -20.18
CA LEU A 335 -0.13 -7.24 -20.32
C LEU A 335 0.68 -8.30 -21.10
N LEU A 336 0.53 -9.59 -20.77
CA LEU A 336 1.24 -10.66 -21.47
C LEU A 336 0.81 -10.78 -22.93
N ALA A 337 -0.48 -10.61 -23.22
CA ALA A 337 -0.98 -10.58 -24.59
C ALA A 337 -0.33 -9.46 -25.41
N GLU A 338 -0.25 -8.27 -24.84
CA GLU A 338 0.45 -7.11 -25.44
C GLU A 338 1.95 -7.39 -25.64
N LEU A 339 2.64 -7.87 -24.62
CA LEU A 339 4.11 -8.12 -24.65
C LEU A 339 4.53 -9.23 -25.62
N ARG A 340 3.67 -10.23 -25.83
CA ARG A 340 3.99 -11.42 -26.62
C ARG A 340 3.31 -11.44 -27.99
N GLY A 341 2.39 -10.51 -28.25
CA GLY A 341 1.59 -10.51 -29.50
C GLY A 341 0.72 -11.74 -29.64
N VAL A 342 0.13 -12.24 -28.55
CA VAL A 342 -0.69 -13.46 -28.50
C VAL A 342 -2.12 -13.13 -28.06
N SER A 343 -3.06 -14.09 -28.23
CA SER A 343 -4.41 -13.93 -27.72
C SER A 343 -4.46 -13.94 -26.19
N ALA A 344 -5.53 -13.40 -25.59
CA ALA A 344 -5.73 -13.44 -24.13
C ALA A 344 -5.75 -14.87 -23.59
N GLU A 345 -6.34 -15.83 -24.31
CA GLU A 345 -6.37 -17.24 -23.94
C GLU A 345 -4.96 -17.86 -23.92
N GLN A 346 -4.12 -17.52 -24.92
CA GLN A 346 -2.72 -17.97 -24.94
C GLN A 346 -1.91 -17.32 -23.81
N ALA A 347 -2.12 -16.04 -23.55
CA ALA A 347 -1.48 -15.31 -22.45
C ALA A 347 -1.85 -15.92 -21.08
N GLU A 348 -3.11 -16.29 -20.89
CA GLU A 348 -3.59 -16.94 -19.66
C GLU A 348 -2.92 -18.30 -19.44
N LYS A 349 -2.75 -19.10 -20.50
CA LYS A 349 -2.02 -20.38 -20.44
C LYS A 349 -0.52 -20.20 -20.15
N LEU A 350 0.08 -19.08 -20.58
CA LEU A 350 1.49 -18.76 -20.33
C LEU A 350 1.75 -18.27 -18.90
N MET A 351 0.81 -17.52 -18.32
CA MET A 351 0.96 -16.82 -17.04
C MET A 351 1.59 -17.71 -15.93
N PRO A 352 1.11 -18.94 -15.65
CA PRO A 352 1.67 -19.76 -14.55
C PRO A 352 3.16 -20.07 -14.69
N SER A 353 3.67 -20.13 -15.92
CA SER A 353 5.07 -20.48 -16.21
C SER A 353 6.00 -19.28 -16.25
N VAL A 354 5.48 -18.06 -16.51
CA VAL A 354 6.31 -16.88 -16.73
C VAL A 354 6.16 -15.82 -15.64
N SER A 355 4.99 -15.69 -15.02
CA SER A 355 4.73 -14.64 -14.04
C SER A 355 5.11 -15.06 -12.62
N ASP A 356 5.67 -14.12 -11.83
CA ASP A 356 5.93 -14.28 -10.40
C ASP A 356 5.00 -13.38 -9.63
N CYS A 357 3.97 -13.95 -9.00
CA CYS A 357 2.93 -13.21 -8.33
C CYS A 357 3.15 -13.21 -6.81
N ARG A 358 3.02 -12.04 -6.21
CA ARG A 358 3.32 -11.77 -4.80
C ARG A 358 2.16 -11.04 -4.15
N VAL A 359 1.99 -11.24 -2.85
CA VAL A 359 1.05 -10.44 -2.05
C VAL A 359 1.78 -9.15 -1.65
N SER A 360 1.41 -8.02 -2.22
CA SER A 360 2.05 -6.72 -1.92
C SER A 360 1.89 -6.37 -0.46
N GLN A 361 0.62 -6.31 -0.01
CA GLN A 361 0.21 -6.02 1.36
C GLN A 361 -1.21 -6.57 1.64
N VAL A 362 -1.55 -6.76 2.91
CA VAL A 362 -2.87 -7.24 3.37
C VAL A 362 -3.53 -6.31 4.39
N VAL A 363 -3.07 -5.07 4.54
CA VAL A 363 -3.39 -4.18 5.66
C VAL A 363 -4.06 -2.85 5.25
N ASN A 364 -4.11 -2.50 3.95
CA ASN A 364 -4.54 -1.19 3.47
C ASN A 364 -6.03 -1.10 3.10
N VAL A 365 -6.91 -1.76 3.84
CA VAL A 365 -8.34 -1.89 3.52
C VAL A 365 -8.55 -2.66 2.22
N LYS A 366 -7.91 -2.25 1.12
CA LYS A 366 -7.78 -3.03 -0.11
C LYS A 366 -6.43 -3.73 -0.12
N LYS A 367 -6.43 -5.05 -0.03
CA LYS A 367 -5.24 -5.91 -0.15
C LYS A 367 -4.71 -5.89 -1.57
N GLY A 368 -3.42 -6.07 -1.75
CA GLY A 368 -2.75 -6.00 -3.04
C GLY A 368 -2.07 -7.30 -3.45
N ILE A 369 -2.19 -7.63 -4.74
CA ILE A 369 -1.37 -8.63 -5.41
C ILE A 369 -0.73 -7.97 -6.62
N HIS A 370 0.54 -8.30 -6.87
CA HIS A 370 1.24 -7.89 -8.09
C HIS A 370 2.00 -9.06 -8.70
N CYS A 371 2.17 -9.01 -10.02
CA CYS A 371 2.91 -10.04 -10.75
C CYS A 371 4.03 -9.42 -11.57
N LEU A 372 5.25 -9.92 -11.40
CA LEU A 372 6.39 -9.58 -12.25
C LEU A 372 6.32 -10.43 -13.52
N ASN A 373 6.30 -9.77 -14.66
CA ASN A 373 6.18 -10.36 -15.98
C ASN A 373 7.45 -10.04 -16.80
N PRO A 374 8.36 -10.98 -17.04
CA PRO A 374 9.60 -10.75 -17.77
C PRO A 374 9.34 -10.16 -19.16
N LYS A 375 10.12 -9.16 -19.57
CA LYS A 375 10.02 -8.51 -20.89
C LYS A 375 10.30 -9.52 -22.01
N ASN A 376 11.25 -10.41 -21.78
CA ASN A 376 11.54 -11.53 -22.68
C ASN A 376 11.98 -12.76 -21.87
N ALA A 377 12.13 -13.91 -22.50
CA ALA A 377 12.47 -15.18 -21.81
C ALA A 377 13.83 -15.15 -21.09
N ARG A 378 14.78 -14.32 -21.55
CA ARG A 378 16.11 -14.16 -20.93
C ARG A 378 16.09 -13.25 -19.70
N ASP A 379 15.07 -12.42 -19.57
CA ASP A 379 14.90 -11.49 -18.47
C ASP A 379 14.24 -12.12 -17.24
N ARG A 380 13.90 -13.42 -17.34
CA ARG A 380 13.41 -14.17 -16.19
C ARG A 380 14.48 -14.08 -15.11
N GLU A 381 14.21 -13.29 -14.09
CA GLU A 381 15.00 -13.32 -12.88
C GLU A 381 14.86 -14.73 -12.33
N ASP A 382 15.97 -15.40 -12.04
CA ASP A 382 15.97 -16.65 -11.30
C ASP A 382 15.53 -16.33 -9.87
N LEU A 383 14.26 -16.04 -9.75
CA LEU A 383 13.60 -15.87 -8.49
C LEU A 383 13.49 -17.25 -7.88
N GLU A 384 14.41 -17.55 -6.97
CA GLU A 384 14.31 -18.73 -6.16
C GLU A 384 12.90 -18.73 -5.53
N ARG A 385 12.08 -19.71 -5.93
CA ARG A 385 10.72 -19.91 -5.42
C ARG A 385 10.67 -21.18 -4.59
N PRO A 386 11.37 -21.21 -3.44
CA PRO A 386 11.39 -22.41 -2.65
C PRO A 386 9.98 -22.67 -2.09
N THR A 387 9.49 -23.88 -2.26
CA THR A 387 8.22 -24.36 -1.71
C THR A 387 8.41 -25.15 -0.41
N ARG A 388 9.67 -25.31 0.01
CA ARG A 388 10.10 -25.98 1.24
C ARG A 388 11.38 -25.33 1.73
N GLU A 389 11.70 -25.52 3.00
CA GLU A 389 12.93 -25.02 3.58
C GLU A 389 14.18 -25.42 2.80
N THR A 390 15.12 -24.50 2.69
CA THR A 390 16.40 -24.68 2.01
C THR A 390 17.54 -24.15 2.92
N PRO A 391 18.81 -24.39 2.58
CA PRO A 391 19.93 -23.76 3.28
C PRO A 391 19.85 -22.23 3.32
N LYS A 392 19.22 -21.59 2.31
CA LYS A 392 19.12 -20.14 2.18
C LYS A 392 17.85 -19.55 2.80
N TYR A 393 16.76 -20.31 2.90
CA TYR A 393 15.44 -19.80 3.24
C TYR A 393 14.70 -20.67 4.26
N LEU A 394 14.04 -20.02 5.23
CA LEU A 394 12.89 -20.60 5.91
C LEU A 394 11.68 -20.47 4.99
N VAL A 395 10.79 -21.45 5.00
CA VAL A 395 9.58 -21.44 4.16
C VAL A 395 8.41 -21.96 4.98
N SER A 396 7.37 -21.16 5.07
CA SER A 396 6.04 -21.62 5.48
C SER A 396 5.13 -21.64 4.27
N HIS A 397 4.17 -22.52 4.26
CA HIS A 397 3.22 -22.58 3.15
C HIS A 397 1.84 -23.04 3.66
N ALA A 398 0.80 -22.55 2.99
CA ALA A 398 -0.56 -22.98 3.25
C ALA A 398 -1.37 -23.06 1.95
N LYS A 399 -2.43 -23.86 2.01
CA LYS A 399 -3.37 -24.10 0.95
C LYS A 399 -4.79 -24.02 1.50
N ASP A 400 -5.66 -23.33 0.78
CA ASP A 400 -7.09 -23.26 1.10
C ASP A 400 -7.90 -22.93 -0.17
N ALA A 401 -9.19 -23.15 -0.18
CA ALA A 401 -10.08 -22.66 -1.22
C ALA A 401 -10.19 -21.12 -1.20
N ASP A 402 -9.98 -20.51 -0.03
CA ASP A 402 -9.95 -19.07 0.20
C ASP A 402 -8.50 -18.55 0.28
N LEU A 403 -8.11 -17.68 -0.64
CA LEU A 403 -6.77 -17.08 -0.69
C LEU A 403 -6.47 -16.21 0.54
N ASN A 404 -7.50 -15.59 1.17
CA ASN A 404 -7.31 -14.86 2.42
C ASN A 404 -6.88 -15.82 3.55
N LYS A 405 -7.51 -16.98 3.62
CA LYS A 405 -7.17 -17.98 4.62
C LYS A 405 -5.79 -18.59 4.34
N ALA A 406 -5.49 -18.94 3.09
CA ALA A 406 -4.17 -19.45 2.72
C ALA A 406 -3.05 -18.43 3.07
N MET A 407 -3.27 -17.13 2.84
CA MET A 407 -2.32 -16.08 3.22
C MET A 407 -2.18 -15.96 4.75
N ASN A 408 -3.29 -16.00 5.49
CA ASN A 408 -3.27 -15.93 6.95
C ASN A 408 -2.50 -17.12 7.55
N ASP A 409 -2.77 -18.32 7.07
CA ASP A 409 -2.14 -19.55 7.60
C ASP A 409 -0.64 -19.60 7.23
N ALA A 410 -0.27 -19.20 6.01
CA ALA A 410 1.14 -19.18 5.59
C ALA A 410 1.95 -18.13 6.38
N SER A 411 1.44 -16.91 6.53
CA SER A 411 2.13 -15.86 7.29
C SER A 411 2.22 -16.19 8.78
N MET A 412 1.16 -16.70 9.38
CA MET A 412 1.17 -17.16 10.77
C MET A 412 2.14 -18.34 10.95
N GLY A 413 2.22 -19.24 9.98
CA GLY A 413 3.20 -20.33 9.98
C GLY A 413 4.64 -19.81 10.07
N MET A 414 5.00 -18.80 9.29
CA MET A 414 6.32 -18.17 9.38
C MET A 414 6.57 -17.50 10.74
N ILE A 415 5.60 -16.74 11.24
CA ILE A 415 5.72 -16.09 12.55
C ILE A 415 5.99 -17.13 13.65
N LYS A 416 5.24 -18.23 13.66
CA LYS A 416 5.47 -19.34 14.61
C LYS A 416 6.84 -20.00 14.47
N MET A 417 7.36 -20.15 13.23
CA MET A 417 8.72 -20.65 13.01
C MET A 417 9.78 -19.68 13.58
N LEU A 418 9.57 -18.36 13.44
CA LEU A 418 10.46 -17.37 14.03
C LEU A 418 10.47 -17.45 15.57
N GLU A 419 9.30 -17.61 16.19
CA GLU A 419 9.17 -17.79 17.65
C GLU A 419 9.83 -19.11 18.12
N ALA A 420 9.51 -20.22 17.45
CA ALA A 420 9.94 -21.55 17.89
C ALA A 420 11.41 -21.85 17.58
N ASP A 421 11.84 -21.63 16.33
CA ASP A 421 13.15 -22.08 15.84
C ASP A 421 14.24 -21.01 16.01
N LYS A 422 13.85 -19.72 15.89
CA LYS A 422 14.77 -18.59 16.02
C LYS A 422 14.71 -17.91 17.39
N LYS A 423 13.80 -18.33 18.26
CA LYS A 423 13.59 -17.79 19.62
C LYS A 423 13.32 -16.27 19.60
N VAL A 424 12.73 -15.77 18.54
CA VAL A 424 12.32 -14.37 18.41
C VAL A 424 11.10 -14.12 19.29
N ALA A 425 11.07 -13.03 20.05
CA ALA A 425 9.92 -12.67 20.85
C ALA A 425 8.69 -12.41 19.97
N ARG A 426 7.50 -12.69 20.46
CA ARG A 426 6.24 -12.70 19.70
C ARG A 426 5.96 -11.46 18.87
N LEU A 427 6.08 -10.26 19.46
CA LEU A 427 5.87 -8.99 18.75
C LEU A 427 7.00 -8.71 17.75
N ASP A 428 8.23 -9.09 18.10
CA ASP A 428 9.38 -8.98 17.22
C ASP A 428 9.28 -9.92 16.02
N ALA A 429 8.75 -11.12 16.19
CA ALA A 429 8.49 -12.06 15.10
C ALA A 429 7.44 -11.51 14.13
N TYR A 430 6.39 -10.88 14.65
CA TYR A 430 5.36 -10.22 13.84
C TYR A 430 5.92 -9.03 13.05
N GLY A 431 6.71 -8.15 13.70
CA GLY A 431 7.39 -7.05 13.03
C GLY A 431 8.42 -7.54 12.00
N LEU A 432 9.24 -8.55 12.33
CA LEU A 432 10.24 -9.11 11.42
C LEU A 432 9.57 -9.75 10.19
N ALA A 433 8.44 -10.44 10.37
CA ALA A 433 7.65 -10.96 9.26
C ALA A 433 7.17 -9.84 8.33
N SER A 434 6.75 -8.70 8.88
CA SER A 434 6.28 -7.55 8.07
C SER A 434 7.38 -6.95 7.20
N VAL A 435 8.61 -6.86 7.72
CA VAL A 435 9.71 -6.15 7.03
C VAL A 435 10.62 -7.04 6.19
N ALA A 436 10.62 -8.36 6.40
CA ALA A 436 11.58 -9.26 5.75
C ALA A 436 10.99 -10.51 5.09
N MET A 437 9.74 -10.91 5.43
CA MET A 437 9.09 -12.05 4.81
C MET A 437 8.61 -11.72 3.38
N ASP A 438 8.65 -12.71 2.50
CA ASP A 438 8.22 -12.58 1.10
C ASP A 438 7.11 -13.59 0.81
N CYS A 439 5.83 -13.16 0.85
CA CYS A 439 4.68 -14.02 0.57
C CYS A 439 4.31 -13.98 -0.91
N ARG A 440 4.24 -15.15 -1.51
CA ARG A 440 3.98 -15.36 -2.94
C ARG A 440 2.76 -16.22 -3.17
N VAL A 441 2.05 -15.89 -4.21
CA VAL A 441 0.94 -16.69 -4.73
C VAL A 441 1.51 -17.83 -5.54
N GLY A 442 1.27 -19.06 -5.10
CA GLY A 442 1.66 -20.27 -5.81
C GLY A 442 0.65 -20.71 -6.87
N ALA A 443 0.48 -22.00 -7.05
CA ALA A 443 -0.55 -22.52 -7.94
C ALA A 443 -1.95 -22.15 -7.43
N ILE A 444 -2.80 -21.74 -8.35
CA ILE A 444 -4.20 -21.39 -8.08
C ILE A 444 -5.10 -22.21 -9.01
N SER A 445 -6.05 -22.92 -8.40
CA SER A 445 -7.22 -23.50 -9.05
C SER A 445 -8.48 -23.02 -8.33
N ASP A 446 -9.64 -23.35 -8.86
CA ASP A 446 -10.90 -23.01 -8.19
C ASP A 446 -11.04 -23.73 -6.84
N ALA A 447 -10.51 -24.93 -6.74
CA ALA A 447 -10.59 -25.76 -5.53
C ALA A 447 -9.46 -25.47 -4.51
N GLU A 448 -8.30 -25.00 -4.94
CA GLU A 448 -7.13 -24.82 -4.09
C GLU A 448 -6.30 -23.63 -4.49
N LYS A 449 -5.99 -22.79 -3.52
CA LYS A 449 -5.09 -21.62 -3.65
C LYS A 449 -3.93 -21.77 -2.69
N ASN A 450 -2.74 -21.51 -3.21
CA ASN A 450 -1.48 -21.74 -2.52
C ASN A 450 -0.80 -20.41 -2.19
N VAL A 451 -0.29 -20.25 -0.97
CA VAL A 451 0.61 -19.16 -0.58
C VAL A 451 1.88 -19.75 0.04
N HIS A 452 3.02 -19.25 -0.40
CA HIS A 452 4.32 -19.53 0.18
C HIS A 452 4.90 -18.26 0.75
N CYS A 453 5.28 -18.26 2.02
CA CYS A 453 5.99 -17.15 2.66
C CYS A 453 7.44 -17.60 2.94
N VAL A 454 8.39 -16.81 2.49
CA VAL A 454 9.81 -17.10 2.48
C VAL A 454 10.55 -16.07 3.32
N MET A 455 11.47 -16.51 4.19
CA MET A 455 12.33 -15.65 4.98
C MET A 455 13.79 -15.95 4.68
N PRO A 456 14.61 -14.97 4.25
CA PRO A 456 16.03 -15.21 3.98
C PRO A 456 16.77 -15.54 5.28
N LYS A 457 17.54 -16.63 5.30
CA LYS A 457 18.41 -16.97 6.44
C LYS A 457 19.62 -16.07 6.55
N SER A 458 19.97 -15.34 5.50
CA SER A 458 21.11 -14.42 5.46
C SER A 458 20.93 -13.17 6.34
N ILE A 459 19.71 -12.90 6.80
CA ILE A 459 19.49 -11.77 7.74
C ILE A 459 20.03 -12.08 9.14
N TRP A 460 20.22 -13.36 9.52
CA TRP A 460 20.89 -13.74 10.76
C TRP A 460 22.39 -13.76 10.54
N VAL A 461 23.06 -12.70 11.00
CA VAL A 461 24.54 -12.61 10.96
C VAL A 461 25.12 -13.30 12.18
N LYS A 462 26.19 -14.06 11.99
CA LYS A 462 26.93 -14.62 13.10
C LYS A 462 27.54 -13.47 13.93
N GLN A 463 27.23 -13.42 15.20
CA GLN A 463 27.94 -12.54 16.14
C GLN A 463 29.39 -12.98 16.29
#